data_6a27294c389688fc527e0519218e571a
#
_entry.id   6a27294c389688fc527e0519218e571a
#
_cell.length_a   1.000
_cell.length_b   1.000
_cell.length_c   1.000
_cell.angle_alpha   90.00
_cell.angle_beta   90.00
_cell.angle_gamma   90.00
#
_symmetry.space_group_name_H-M   'P 1'
#
loop_
_entity.id
_entity.type
_entity.pdbx_description
1 polymer ?
#
loop_
_entity_poly.entity_id
_entity_poly.type
_entity_poly.pdbx_seq_one_letter_code
_entity_poly.pdbx_strand_id
1 'polypeptide(L)' 'MSTLKKGDMVKWQFSNGETHGIITKIHTKDFVFMNRQRRASEENPQYEVMSEKTGKSAVHKASALKKM' A
#
# COMPACT_ATOMS: atom_id res chain seq x y z
N MET A 1 -16.96 -5.99 1.14
CA MET A 1 -15.87 -5.04 1.37
C MET A 1 -14.60 -5.80 1.66
N SER A 2 -13.59 -5.56 0.89
CA SER A 2 -12.30 -6.16 1.17
C SER A 2 -11.60 -5.31 2.23
N THR A 3 -11.29 -5.92 3.36
CA THR A 3 -10.53 -5.26 4.40
C THR A 3 -9.09 -5.73 4.29
N LEU A 4 -8.20 -4.82 3.94
CA LEU A 4 -6.79 -5.12 3.86
C LEU A 4 -6.16 -4.95 5.24
N LYS A 5 -5.25 -5.85 5.58
CA LYS A 5 -4.60 -5.87 6.88
C LYS A 5 -3.10 -5.97 6.72
N LYS A 6 -2.38 -5.55 7.73
CA LYS A 6 -0.94 -5.75 7.81
C LYS A 6 -0.63 -7.24 7.68
N GLY A 7 0.29 -7.57 6.78
CA GLY A 7 0.65 -8.95 6.50
C GLY A 7 -0.09 -9.57 5.34
N ASP A 8 -1.11 -8.89 4.81
CA ASP A 8 -1.85 -9.40 3.66
C ASP A 8 -1.02 -9.28 2.38
N MET A 9 -1.13 -10.29 1.55
CA MET A 9 -0.54 -10.24 0.21
C MET A 9 -1.46 -9.48 -0.72
N VAL A 10 -0.90 -8.53 -1.44
CA VAL A 10 -1.65 -7.69 -2.38
C VAL A 10 -0.88 -7.54 -3.67
N LYS A 11 -1.58 -7.14 -4.71
CA LYS A 11 -0.96 -6.81 -5.98
C LYS A 11 -1.43 -5.45 -6.45
N TRP A 12 -0.61 -4.80 -7.24
CA TRP A 12 -0.93 -3.49 -7.82
C TRP A 12 -0.25 -3.35 -9.17
N GLN A 13 -0.72 -2.37 -9.94
CA GLN A 13 -0.16 -2.11 -11.26
C GLN A 13 0.83 -0.96 -11.20
N PHE A 14 1.86 -1.05 -12.00
CA PHE A 14 2.80 0.03 -12.21
C PHE A 14 3.08 0.16 -13.71
N SER A 15 3.90 1.13 -14.10
CA SER A 15 4.05 1.49 -15.52
C SER A 15 4.44 0.34 -16.44
N ASN A 16 5.15 -0.65 -15.95
CA ASN A 16 5.62 -1.78 -16.77
C ASN A 16 4.88 -3.08 -16.50
N GLY A 17 3.72 -3.02 -15.85
CA GLY A 17 2.95 -4.22 -15.58
C GLY A 17 2.44 -4.30 -14.16
N GLU A 18 2.37 -5.51 -13.64
CA GLU A 18 1.81 -5.79 -12.34
C GLU A 18 2.89 -6.36 -11.42
N THR A 19 2.86 -5.96 -10.17
CA THR A 19 3.72 -6.52 -9.15
C THR A 19 2.90 -6.86 -7.92
N HIS A 20 3.48 -7.60 -7.01
CA HIS A 20 2.81 -7.97 -5.78
C HIS A 20 3.78 -7.83 -4.61
N GLY A 21 3.21 -7.77 -3.42
CA GLY A 21 3.99 -7.64 -2.21
C GLY A 21 3.11 -7.81 -0.99
N ILE A 22 3.63 -7.37 0.14
CA ILE A 22 2.96 -7.54 1.42
C ILE A 22 2.71 -6.17 2.05
N ILE A 23 1.56 -6.03 2.72
CA ILE A 23 1.25 -4.82 3.47
C ILE A 23 2.09 -4.83 4.73
N THR A 24 2.93 -3.83 4.90
CA THR A 24 3.80 -3.71 6.06
C THR A 24 3.25 -2.74 7.09
N LYS A 25 2.40 -1.81 6.67
CA LYS A 25 1.85 -0.82 7.57
C LYS A 25 0.56 -0.24 7.00
N ILE A 26 -0.35 0.14 7.88
CA ILE A 26 -1.59 0.80 7.50
C ILE A 26 -1.60 2.17 8.13
N HIS A 27 -1.81 3.20 7.31
CA HIS A 27 -1.86 4.57 7.77
C HIS A 27 -3.29 5.08 7.70
N THR A 28 -3.82 5.50 8.84
CA THR A 28 -5.16 6.08 8.93
C THR A 28 -5.12 7.55 9.34
N LYS A 29 -3.94 8.11 9.43
CA LYS A 29 -3.70 9.54 9.73
C LYS A 29 -2.63 10.05 8.79
N ASP A 30 -2.54 11.36 8.66
CA ASP A 30 -1.50 11.97 7.85
C ASP A 30 -0.11 11.50 8.31
N PHE A 31 0.76 11.25 7.37
CA PHE A 31 2.08 10.73 7.66
C PHE A 31 3.09 11.22 6.62
N VAL A 32 4.36 11.02 6.92
CA VAL A 32 5.45 11.38 6.00
C VAL A 32 6.09 10.10 5.50
N PHE A 33 6.23 10.00 4.19
CA PHE A 33 6.86 8.86 3.55
C PHE A 33 7.81 9.36 2.46
N MET A 34 9.07 8.97 2.54
CA MET A 34 10.11 9.40 1.61
C MET A 34 10.17 10.93 1.45
N ASN A 35 10.17 11.64 2.56
CA ASN A 35 10.22 13.10 2.63
C ASN A 35 9.01 13.80 2.00
N ARG A 36 7.92 13.08 1.79
CA ARG A 36 6.68 13.65 1.27
C ARG A 36 5.56 13.43 2.25
N GLN A 37 4.80 14.48 2.49
CA GLN A 37 3.62 14.38 3.33
C GLN A 37 2.52 13.68 2.55
N ARG A 38 1.93 12.66 3.18
CA ARG A 38 0.82 11.91 2.63
C ARG A 38 -0.38 12.08 3.52
N ARG A 39 -1.55 12.19 2.92
CA ARG A 39 -2.79 12.29 3.67
C ARG A 39 -3.47 10.95 3.72
N ALA A 40 -3.94 10.60 4.91
CA ALA A 40 -4.70 9.39 5.11
C ALA A 40 -5.73 9.63 6.19
N SER A 41 -6.79 8.84 6.19
CA SER A 41 -7.83 8.89 7.21
C SER A 41 -8.41 7.50 7.39
N GLU A 42 -9.27 7.33 8.39
CA GLU A 42 -9.93 6.04 8.57
C GLU A 42 -10.85 5.70 7.40
N GLU A 43 -11.42 6.71 6.76
CA GLU A 43 -12.28 6.52 5.58
C GLU A 43 -11.46 6.26 4.31
N ASN A 44 -10.28 6.85 4.24
CA ASN A 44 -9.40 6.72 3.09
C ASN A 44 -8.00 6.37 3.56
N PRO A 45 -7.80 5.15 4.08
CA PRO A 45 -6.49 4.76 4.58
C PRO A 45 -5.51 4.55 3.43
N GLN A 46 -4.25 4.71 3.74
CA GLN A 46 -3.18 4.37 2.81
C GLN A 46 -2.39 3.19 3.38
N TYR A 47 -1.93 2.36 2.47
CA TYR A 47 -1.24 1.13 2.84
C TYR A 47 0.20 1.21 2.37
N GLU A 48 1.10 0.98 3.29
CA GLU A 48 2.51 0.85 2.97
C GLU A 48 2.79 -0.59 2.62
N VAL A 49 3.30 -0.83 1.43
CA VAL A 49 3.54 -2.17 0.92
C VAL A 49 5.00 -2.33 0.53
N MET A 50 5.48 -3.54 0.60
CA MET A 50 6.83 -3.87 0.18
C MET A 50 6.75 -4.85 -0.98
N SER A 51 7.34 -4.48 -2.11
CA SER A 51 7.37 -5.35 -3.29
C SER A 51 8.30 -6.54 -3.02
N GLU A 52 7.78 -7.74 -3.21
CA GLU A 52 8.60 -8.94 -3.05
C GLU A 52 9.69 -9.03 -4.11
N LYS A 53 9.40 -8.50 -5.29
CA LYS A 53 10.32 -8.61 -6.41
C LYS A 53 11.55 -7.72 -6.24
N THR A 54 11.37 -6.53 -5.71
CA THR A 54 12.46 -5.54 -5.59
C THR A 54 12.85 -5.23 -4.17
N GLY A 55 12.02 -5.58 -3.20
CA GLY A 55 12.23 -5.21 -1.81
C GLY A 55 11.99 -3.74 -1.51
N LYS A 56 11.45 -2.99 -2.45
CA LYS A 56 11.19 -1.56 -2.27
C LYS A 56 9.80 -1.34 -1.69
N SER A 57 9.71 -0.34 -0.83
CA SER A 57 8.43 0.05 -0.23
C SER A 57 7.74 1.10 -1.07
N ALA A 58 6.41 1.07 -1.06
CA ALA A 58 5.59 2.07 -1.73
C ALA A 58 4.33 2.27 -0.90
N VAL A 59 3.62 3.35 -1.19
CA VAL A 59 2.36 3.66 -0.52
C VAL A 59 1.27 3.76 -1.56
N HIS A 60 0.17 3.03 -1.33
CA HIS A 60 -0.96 3.01 -2.25
C HIS A 60 -2.26 3.07 -1.48
N LYS A 61 -3.29 3.60 -2.12
CA LYS A 61 -4.64 3.57 -1.58
C LYS A 61 -5.24 2.18 -1.77
N ALA A 62 -6.27 1.88 -0.98
CA ALA A 62 -6.95 0.59 -1.07
C ALA A 62 -7.46 0.31 -2.50
N SER A 63 -7.93 1.34 -3.19
CA SER A 63 -8.45 1.18 -4.56
C SER A 63 -7.39 0.76 -5.57
N ALA A 64 -6.11 1.00 -5.26
CA ALA A 64 -5.00 0.62 -6.12
C ALA A 64 -4.48 -0.79 -5.83
N LEU A 65 -4.93 -1.39 -4.73
CA LEU A 65 -4.46 -2.69 -4.29
C LEU A 65 -5.54 -3.74 -4.47
N LYS A 66 -5.13 -4.94 -4.82
CA LYS A 66 -6.03 -6.10 -4.88
C LYS A 66 -5.48 -7.18 -3.98
N LYS A 67 -6.33 -7.72 -3.12
CA LYS A 67 -5.94 -8.81 -2.24
C LYS A 67 -5.76 -10.09 -3.06
N MET A 68 -4.65 -10.74 -2.82
CA MET A 68 -4.35 -12.02 -3.48
C MET A 68 -4.97 -13.18 -2.75
#